data_6f58f03d4a483ec16464fa62506690be
#
_entry.id   6f58f03d4a483ec16464fa62506690be
#
_cell.length_a   1.000
_cell.length_b   1.000
_cell.length_c   1.000
_cell.angle_alpha   90.00
_cell.angle_beta   90.00
_cell.angle_gamma   90.00
#
_symmetry.space_group_name_H-M   'P 1'
#
loop_
_entity.id
_entity.type
_entity.pdbx_description
1 polymer ?
#
loop_
_entity_poly.entity_id
_entity_poly.type
_entity_poly.pdbx_seq_one_letter_code
_entity_poly.pdbx_strand_id
1 'polypeptide(L)'
;MTDYTEGKILLIDKPLDWTSFDIVNKIKYALKKTFPKLKVGHAGTLDPRATGLLIVCTGKFTKRITEIQDQFKVYTGSFHLGATTECFDTERPINQTFYISGISENDILQNVEKFRGLITQTPPAHSAVKIDGKAAYLSARKGKEVNIKSREVMIYDFNITKIELPEIYFRIKCSKGT
;
A
#
# COMPACT_ATOMS: atom_id res chain seq x y z
N MET A 1 -17.18 30.45 0.11
CA MET A 1 -15.92 29.80 -0.35
C MET A 1 -15.56 28.77 0.68
N THR A 2 -15.19 27.56 0.30
CA THR A 2 -14.84 26.49 1.26
C THR A 2 -13.53 26.84 1.96
N ASP A 3 -13.55 26.88 3.31
CA ASP A 3 -12.34 27.11 4.09
C ASP A 3 -11.62 25.76 4.37
N TYR A 4 -10.50 25.58 3.70
CA TYR A 4 -9.65 24.39 3.86
C TYR A 4 -8.77 24.44 5.14
N THR A 5 -8.64 25.62 5.78
CA THR A 5 -7.81 25.76 7.00
C THR A 5 -8.51 25.15 8.22
N GLU A 6 -9.83 25.24 8.29
CA GLU A 6 -10.64 24.60 9.34
C GLU A 6 -10.61 23.06 9.25
N GLY A 7 -10.28 22.54 8.10
CA GLY A 7 -10.08 21.11 7.88
C GLY A 7 -11.14 20.49 6.97
N LYS A 8 -10.65 19.73 6.01
CA LYS A 8 -11.47 18.90 5.12
C LYS A 8 -10.81 17.54 4.92
N ILE A 9 -11.65 16.55 4.70
CA ILE A 9 -11.25 15.25 4.19
C ILE A 9 -11.58 15.22 2.71
N LEU A 10 -10.57 14.97 1.89
CA LEU A 10 -10.70 14.83 0.45
C LEU A 10 -10.49 13.38 0.08
N LEU A 11 -11.41 12.81 -0.68
CA LEU A 11 -11.32 11.46 -1.22
C LEU A 11 -10.81 11.58 -2.65
N ILE A 12 -9.59 11.14 -2.89
CA ILE A 12 -8.91 11.28 -4.19
C ILE A 12 -8.73 9.89 -4.79
N ASP A 13 -9.13 9.73 -6.03
CA ASP A 13 -8.72 8.57 -6.83
C ASP A 13 -7.30 8.83 -7.34
N LYS A 14 -6.31 8.16 -6.74
CA LYS A 14 -4.91 8.33 -7.09
C LYS A 14 -4.63 7.67 -8.45
N PRO A 15 -4.18 8.41 -9.45
CA PRO A 15 -3.85 7.82 -10.74
C PRO A 15 -2.59 6.96 -10.66
N LEU A 16 -2.43 6.10 -11.66
CA LEU A 16 -1.23 5.28 -11.86
C LEU A 16 0.01 6.19 -12.03
N ASP A 17 1.16 5.68 -11.62
CA ASP A 17 2.48 6.31 -11.70
C ASP A 17 2.65 7.64 -10.91
N TRP A 18 1.67 7.97 -10.06
CA TRP A 18 1.80 9.06 -9.11
C TRP A 18 2.11 8.54 -7.71
N THR A 19 2.99 9.23 -6.99
CA THR A 19 3.15 9.00 -5.55
C THR A 19 2.00 9.64 -4.77
N SER A 20 1.74 9.13 -3.56
CA SER A 20 0.78 9.79 -2.66
C SER A 20 1.19 11.22 -2.32
N PHE A 21 2.51 11.51 -2.32
CA PHE A 21 3.03 12.85 -2.06
C PHE A 21 2.83 13.81 -3.24
N ASP A 22 2.83 13.34 -4.47
CA ASP A 22 2.52 14.16 -5.65
C ASP A 22 1.10 14.71 -5.58
N ILE A 23 0.15 13.90 -5.12
CA ILE A 23 -1.23 14.33 -4.87
C ILE A 23 -1.26 15.44 -3.81
N VAL A 24 -0.55 15.28 -2.69
CA VAL A 24 -0.46 16.29 -1.64
C VAL A 24 0.11 17.60 -2.21
N ASN A 25 1.18 17.52 -3.00
CA ASN A 25 1.80 18.68 -3.61
C ASN A 25 0.88 19.35 -4.64
N LYS A 26 0.17 18.58 -5.45
CA LYS A 26 -0.80 19.12 -6.43
C LYS A 26 -1.89 19.92 -5.73
N ILE A 27 -2.45 19.39 -4.62
CA ILE A 27 -3.47 20.08 -3.81
C ILE A 27 -2.89 21.35 -3.19
N LYS A 28 -1.69 21.26 -2.57
CA LYS A 28 -1.01 22.45 -2.00
C LYS A 28 -0.81 23.53 -3.06
N TYR A 29 -0.34 23.15 -4.24
CA TYR A 29 -0.10 24.10 -5.32
C TYR A 29 -1.40 24.76 -5.79
N ALA A 30 -2.46 24.00 -6.01
CA ALA A 30 -3.76 24.50 -6.44
C ALA A 30 -4.37 25.49 -5.43
N LEU A 31 -4.15 25.27 -4.14
CA LEU A 31 -4.72 26.09 -3.06
C LEU A 31 -3.76 27.18 -2.55
N LYS A 32 -2.51 27.21 -3.01
CA LYS A 32 -1.45 28.10 -2.48
C LYS A 32 -1.80 29.58 -2.56
N LYS A 33 -2.46 30.00 -3.64
CA LYS A 33 -2.83 31.42 -3.86
C LYS A 33 -3.81 31.90 -2.79
N THR A 34 -4.79 31.07 -2.42
CA THR A 34 -5.83 31.41 -1.45
C THR A 34 -5.43 31.06 -0.03
N PHE A 35 -4.68 29.98 0.16
CA PHE A 35 -4.29 29.44 1.47
C PHE A 35 -2.78 29.15 1.52
N PRO A 36 -1.90 30.16 1.58
CA PRO A 36 -0.45 30.00 1.40
C PRO A 36 0.24 29.14 2.45
N LYS A 37 -0.35 29.01 3.66
CA LYS A 37 0.18 28.21 4.77
C LYS A 37 -0.63 26.95 5.07
N LEU A 38 -1.47 26.50 4.10
CA LEU A 38 -2.33 25.34 4.30
C LEU A 38 -1.51 24.07 4.58
N LYS A 39 -1.82 23.42 5.70
CA LYS A 39 -1.33 22.07 5.98
C LYS A 39 -2.13 21.07 5.19
N VAL A 40 -1.45 20.16 4.50
CA VAL A 40 -2.05 19.06 3.75
C VAL A 40 -1.23 17.80 3.99
N GLY A 41 -1.90 16.68 4.24
CA GLY A 41 -1.27 15.37 4.43
C GLY A 41 -2.21 14.26 4.01
N HIS A 42 -1.67 13.07 3.70
CA HIS A 42 -2.46 11.89 3.34
C HIS A 42 -2.54 10.89 4.49
N ALA A 43 -3.62 10.12 4.54
CA ALA A 43 -3.89 9.13 5.58
C ALA A 43 -3.64 7.70 5.08
N GLY A 44 -2.47 7.45 4.52
CA GLY A 44 -2.03 6.16 4.00
C GLY A 44 -1.22 6.36 2.73
N THR A 45 -0.22 5.52 2.53
CA THR A 45 0.58 5.54 1.31
C THR A 45 0.04 4.50 0.34
N LEU A 46 -0.22 4.91 -0.89
CA LEU A 46 -0.35 4.03 -2.04
C LEU A 46 0.93 4.13 -2.86
N ASP A 47 1.43 2.99 -3.29
CA ASP A 47 2.61 2.92 -4.14
C ASP A 47 2.35 3.55 -5.52
N PRO A 48 3.37 3.96 -6.27
CA PRO A 48 3.19 4.57 -7.59
C PRO A 48 2.39 3.68 -8.54
N ARG A 49 2.61 2.37 -8.49
CA ARG A 49 1.91 1.38 -9.34
C ARG A 49 0.50 1.02 -8.86
N ALA A 50 0.09 1.50 -7.69
CA ALA A 50 -1.27 1.32 -7.20
C ALA A 50 -2.15 2.53 -7.55
N THR A 51 -3.42 2.26 -7.86
CA THR A 51 -4.48 3.28 -8.04
C THR A 51 -5.51 3.20 -6.93
N GLY A 52 -6.44 4.14 -6.88
CA GLY A 52 -7.61 4.09 -6.00
C GLY A 52 -7.59 5.10 -4.86
N LEU A 53 -8.36 4.83 -3.82
CA LEU A 53 -8.71 5.79 -2.78
C LEU A 53 -7.50 6.23 -1.95
N LEU A 54 -7.11 7.48 -2.11
CA LEU A 54 -6.19 8.19 -1.24
C LEU A 54 -6.95 9.24 -0.42
N ILE A 55 -6.99 9.07 0.90
CA ILE A 55 -7.62 10.04 1.80
C ILE A 55 -6.60 11.13 2.12
N VAL A 56 -6.96 12.38 1.81
CA VAL A 56 -6.14 13.56 2.06
C VAL A 56 -6.85 14.47 3.05
N CYS A 57 -6.13 14.93 4.07
CA CYS A 57 -6.61 15.86 5.07
C CYS A 57 -5.98 17.24 4.89
N THR A 58 -6.77 18.30 5.09
CA THR A 58 -6.30 19.67 5.06
C THR A 58 -6.47 20.36 6.42
N GLY A 59 -5.74 21.46 6.65
CA GLY A 59 -5.89 22.33 7.82
C GLY A 59 -5.84 21.57 9.14
N LYS A 60 -6.80 21.84 10.01
CA LYS A 60 -6.89 21.22 11.36
C LYS A 60 -7.08 19.70 11.29
N PHE A 61 -7.67 19.16 10.21
CA PHE A 61 -7.93 17.72 10.09
C PHE A 61 -6.67 16.90 9.81
N THR A 62 -5.54 17.54 9.51
CA THR A 62 -4.26 16.82 9.44
C THR A 62 -3.88 16.14 10.78
N LYS A 63 -4.44 16.60 11.90
CA LYS A 63 -4.27 15.96 13.21
C LYS A 63 -5.04 14.63 13.34
N ARG A 64 -6.04 14.40 12.49
CA ARG A 64 -6.85 13.17 12.47
C ARG A 64 -6.27 12.08 11.57
N ILE A 65 -5.16 12.34 10.90
CA ILE A 65 -4.55 11.39 9.96
C ILE A 65 -4.29 10.04 10.62
N THR A 66 -3.77 10.02 11.84
CA THR A 66 -3.48 8.76 12.56
C THR A 66 -4.75 7.95 12.81
N GLU A 67 -5.84 8.60 13.25
CA GLU A 67 -7.15 7.95 13.45
C GLU A 67 -7.65 7.28 12.15
N ILE A 68 -7.52 7.97 11.02
CA ILE A 68 -7.93 7.45 9.71
C ILE A 68 -7.00 6.32 9.24
N GLN A 69 -5.71 6.42 9.52
CA GLN A 69 -4.73 5.37 9.19
C GLN A 69 -5.01 4.06 9.94
N ASP A 70 -5.59 4.14 11.13
CA ASP A 70 -5.87 2.97 11.96
C ASP A 70 -7.06 2.13 11.46
N GLN A 71 -7.86 2.66 10.53
CA GLN A 71 -8.96 1.93 9.92
C GLN A 71 -8.46 0.74 9.08
N PHE A 72 -9.33 -0.25 8.88
CA PHE A 72 -9.06 -1.34 7.94
C PHE A 72 -8.88 -0.82 6.51
N LYS A 73 -8.22 -1.61 5.69
CA LYS A 73 -8.05 -1.36 4.25
C LYS A 73 -8.65 -2.49 3.44
N VAL A 74 -9.13 -2.15 2.25
CA VAL A 74 -9.55 -3.13 1.26
C VAL A 74 -8.73 -2.90 0.00
N TYR A 75 -8.08 -3.95 -0.46
CA TYR A 75 -7.30 -3.93 -1.70
C TYR A 75 -7.87 -4.97 -2.67
N THR A 76 -7.83 -4.62 -3.94
CA THR A 76 -8.01 -5.55 -5.05
C THR A 76 -6.77 -5.52 -5.91
N GLY A 77 -6.42 -6.63 -6.52
CA GLY A 77 -5.25 -6.74 -7.37
C GLY A 77 -5.09 -8.12 -7.93
N SER A 78 -3.96 -8.35 -8.57
CA SER A 78 -3.53 -9.68 -8.97
C SER A 78 -2.10 -9.94 -8.53
N PHE A 79 -1.74 -11.21 -8.42
CA PHE A 79 -0.35 -11.65 -8.33
C PHE A 79 -0.08 -12.68 -9.43
N HIS A 80 1.13 -12.62 -9.96
CA HIS A 80 1.61 -13.50 -10.98
C HIS A 80 2.29 -14.71 -10.34
N LEU A 81 1.68 -15.90 -10.47
CA LEU A 81 2.22 -17.13 -9.93
C LEU A 81 3.39 -17.62 -10.79
N GLY A 82 4.42 -18.17 -10.14
CA GLY A 82 5.59 -18.72 -10.84
C GLY A 82 6.69 -17.73 -11.18
N ALA A 83 6.63 -16.50 -10.64
CA ALA A 83 7.69 -15.51 -10.78
C ALA A 83 7.90 -14.73 -9.50
N THR A 84 9.11 -14.22 -9.28
CA THR A 84 9.44 -13.29 -8.20
C THR A 84 10.20 -12.09 -8.72
N THR A 85 10.14 -11.00 -7.95
CA THR A 85 10.94 -9.79 -8.14
C THR A 85 11.60 -9.43 -6.80
N GLU A 86 12.66 -8.62 -6.83
CA GLU A 86 13.37 -8.21 -5.59
C GLU A 86 12.49 -7.41 -4.62
N CYS A 87 11.47 -6.71 -5.13
CA CYS A 87 10.57 -5.84 -4.35
C CYS A 87 9.19 -6.46 -4.12
N PHE A 88 8.93 -7.66 -4.63
CA PHE A 88 7.63 -8.36 -4.60
C PHE A 88 6.50 -7.61 -5.34
N ASP A 89 6.84 -6.66 -6.20
CA ASP A 89 5.93 -5.91 -7.06
C ASP A 89 6.48 -5.80 -8.49
N THR A 90 5.80 -5.06 -9.35
CA THR A 90 6.16 -4.88 -10.76
C THR A 90 7.11 -3.70 -11.03
N GLU A 91 7.69 -3.08 -10.01
CA GLU A 91 8.68 -2.00 -10.18
C GLU A 91 10.04 -2.51 -10.66
N ARG A 92 10.34 -3.78 -10.39
CA ARG A 92 11.58 -4.44 -10.80
C ARG A 92 11.31 -5.58 -11.76
N PRO A 93 12.27 -5.92 -12.64
CA PRO A 93 12.14 -7.07 -13.51
C PRO A 93 12.08 -8.38 -12.71
N ILE A 94 11.49 -9.40 -13.32
CA ILE A 94 11.50 -10.76 -12.78
C ILE A 94 12.96 -11.22 -12.61
N ASN A 95 13.28 -11.67 -11.41
CA ASN A 95 14.60 -12.19 -11.05
C ASN A 95 14.65 -13.72 -10.97
N GLN A 96 13.51 -14.37 -10.77
CA GLN A 96 13.43 -15.81 -10.68
C GLN A 96 12.08 -16.32 -11.19
N THR A 97 12.08 -17.46 -11.87
CA THR A 97 10.88 -18.14 -12.36
C THR A 97 10.78 -19.54 -11.79
N PHE A 98 9.55 -20.03 -11.63
CA PHE A 98 9.23 -21.34 -11.09
C PHE A 98 8.21 -22.04 -11.98
N TYR A 99 8.31 -23.37 -12.02
CA TYR A 99 7.36 -24.19 -12.75
C TYR A 99 6.03 -24.30 -11.99
N ILE A 100 4.91 -24.02 -12.66
CA ILE A 100 3.58 -23.98 -12.04
C ILE A 100 2.61 -25.02 -12.60
N SER A 101 3.02 -25.85 -13.57
CA SER A 101 2.15 -26.91 -14.08
C SER A 101 1.91 -27.95 -12.98
N GLY A 102 0.67 -28.30 -12.76
CA GLY A 102 0.25 -29.18 -11.67
C GLY A 102 -0.28 -28.46 -10.43
N ILE A 103 -0.20 -27.12 -10.38
CA ILE A 103 -0.90 -26.35 -9.34
C ILE A 103 -2.39 -26.27 -9.73
N SER A 104 -3.25 -26.79 -8.88
CA SER A 104 -4.69 -26.75 -9.06
C SER A 104 -5.31 -25.50 -8.42
N GLU A 105 -6.52 -25.13 -8.84
CA GLU A 105 -7.29 -24.08 -8.17
C GLU A 105 -7.51 -24.38 -6.67
N ASN A 106 -7.72 -25.65 -6.33
CA ASN A 106 -7.88 -26.07 -4.95
C ASN A 106 -6.63 -25.82 -4.11
N ASP A 107 -5.43 -26.03 -4.65
CA ASP A 107 -4.17 -25.73 -3.97
C ASP A 107 -4.06 -24.22 -3.66
N ILE A 108 -4.46 -23.38 -4.62
CA ILE A 108 -4.47 -21.92 -4.44
C ILE A 108 -5.43 -21.54 -3.32
N LEU A 109 -6.68 -22.02 -3.36
CA LEU A 109 -7.70 -21.69 -2.38
C LEU A 109 -7.30 -22.17 -0.96
N GLN A 110 -6.80 -23.38 -0.82
CA GLN A 110 -6.33 -23.91 0.47
C GLN A 110 -5.15 -23.10 1.04
N ASN A 111 -4.26 -22.62 0.18
CA ASN A 111 -3.15 -21.80 0.64
C ASN A 111 -3.58 -20.40 1.07
N VAL A 112 -4.57 -19.80 0.41
CA VAL A 112 -5.13 -18.49 0.78
C VAL A 112 -5.73 -18.52 2.20
N GLU A 113 -6.38 -19.61 2.60
CA GLU A 113 -6.94 -19.76 3.95
C GLU A 113 -5.90 -19.61 5.06
N LYS A 114 -4.64 -19.99 4.81
CA LYS A 114 -3.54 -19.86 5.78
C LYS A 114 -3.16 -18.41 6.09
N PHE A 115 -3.60 -17.47 5.25
CA PHE A 115 -3.35 -16.04 5.43
C PHE A 115 -4.50 -15.31 6.11
N ARG A 116 -5.58 -15.98 6.50
CA ARG A 116 -6.69 -15.36 7.24
C ARG A 116 -6.42 -15.31 8.72
N GLY A 117 -7.00 -14.31 9.39
CA GLY A 117 -6.85 -14.10 10.83
C GLY A 117 -5.61 -13.30 11.20
N LEU A 118 -5.15 -13.50 12.41
CA LEU A 118 -3.94 -12.87 12.94
C LEU A 118 -2.72 -13.64 12.46
N ILE A 119 -1.88 -12.96 11.68
CA ILE A 119 -0.65 -13.56 11.13
C ILE A 119 0.57 -12.71 11.46
N THR A 120 1.73 -13.34 11.53
CA THR A 120 3.01 -12.67 11.66
C THR A 120 3.57 -12.34 10.27
N GLN A 121 3.74 -11.07 9.98
CA GLN A 121 4.33 -10.57 8.74
C GLN A 121 5.71 -9.99 9.00
N THR A 122 6.70 -10.41 8.22
CA THR A 122 7.98 -9.70 8.11
C THR A 122 7.92 -8.82 6.87
N PRO A 123 7.90 -7.47 7.02
CA PRO A 123 7.85 -6.57 5.87
C PRO A 123 9.08 -6.74 4.97
N PRO A 124 8.93 -6.58 3.64
CA PRO A 124 10.07 -6.65 2.74
C PRO A 124 11.05 -5.49 2.97
N ALA A 125 12.31 -5.67 2.58
CA ALA A 125 13.35 -4.65 2.71
C ALA A 125 13.02 -3.37 1.93
N HIS A 126 12.27 -3.49 0.83
CA HIS A 126 11.81 -2.37 0.01
C HIS A 126 10.54 -1.66 0.53
N SER A 127 10.12 -1.93 1.77
CA SER A 127 8.94 -1.31 2.37
C SER A 127 9.19 0.12 2.89
N ALA A 128 8.09 0.86 3.11
CA ALA A 128 8.11 2.19 3.72
C ALA A 128 8.28 2.17 5.26
N VAL A 129 8.51 1.00 5.86
CA VAL A 129 8.78 0.86 7.30
C VAL A 129 10.00 1.69 7.70
N LYS A 130 9.87 2.46 8.77
CA LYS A 130 10.99 3.27 9.27
C LYS A 130 11.86 2.47 10.23
N ILE A 131 13.17 2.51 9.99
CA ILE A 131 14.22 1.99 10.87
C ILE A 131 15.13 3.18 11.18
N ASP A 132 15.31 3.47 12.46
CA ASP A 132 16.09 4.63 12.94
C ASP A 132 15.70 5.96 12.25
N GLY A 133 14.39 6.14 12.05
CA GLY A 133 13.83 7.35 11.44
C GLY A 133 13.91 7.42 9.91
N LYS A 134 14.55 6.45 9.24
CA LYS A 134 14.69 6.38 7.78
C LYS A 134 13.85 5.22 7.21
N ALA A 135 13.22 5.43 6.06
CA ALA A 135 12.48 4.37 5.39
C ALA A 135 13.43 3.25 4.94
N ALA A 136 13.05 1.99 5.19
CA ALA A 136 13.85 0.79 4.92
C ALA A 136 14.28 0.71 3.45
N TYR A 137 13.40 1.07 2.51
CA TYR A 137 13.70 1.05 1.08
C TYR A 137 14.88 1.95 0.69
N LEU A 138 15.16 3.04 1.43
CA LEU A 138 16.33 3.92 1.16
C LEU A 138 17.66 3.22 1.45
N SER A 139 17.67 2.30 2.39
CA SER A 139 18.85 1.48 2.72
C SER A 139 18.97 0.28 1.79
N ALA A 140 17.86 -0.40 1.50
CA ALA A 140 17.80 -1.52 0.57
C ALA A 140 18.27 -1.13 -0.84
N ARG A 141 17.85 0.03 -1.37
CA ARG A 141 18.31 0.56 -2.67
C ARG A 141 19.83 0.82 -2.72
N LYS A 142 20.49 0.95 -1.56
CA LYS A 142 21.95 1.12 -1.44
C LYS A 142 22.66 -0.22 -1.21
N GLY A 143 21.97 -1.35 -1.36
CA GLY A 143 22.55 -2.68 -1.12
C GLY A 143 22.86 -2.97 0.35
N LYS A 144 22.33 -2.20 1.30
CA LYS A 144 22.53 -2.45 2.72
C LYS A 144 21.53 -3.48 3.23
N GLU A 145 22.03 -4.44 3.98
CA GLU A 145 21.17 -5.40 4.68
C GLU A 145 20.30 -4.67 5.72
N VAL A 146 19.01 -4.93 5.69
CA VAL A 146 18.03 -4.24 6.54
C VAL A 146 17.31 -5.28 7.39
N ASN A 147 17.57 -5.28 8.69
CA ASN A 147 16.88 -6.16 9.62
C ASN A 147 15.54 -5.53 10.02
N ILE A 148 14.43 -6.04 9.48
CA ILE A 148 13.08 -5.55 9.75
C ILE A 148 12.40 -6.52 10.73
N LYS A 149 11.92 -5.98 11.84
CA LYS A 149 11.17 -6.78 12.82
C LYS A 149 9.83 -7.22 12.26
N SER A 150 9.50 -8.48 12.49
CA SER A 150 8.17 -9.01 12.22
C SER A 150 7.13 -8.29 13.08
N ARG A 151 5.91 -8.21 12.56
CA ARG A 151 4.76 -7.62 13.26
C ARG A 151 3.52 -8.47 13.04
N GLU A 152 2.58 -8.37 13.94
CA GLU A 152 1.27 -8.97 13.77
C GLU A 152 0.39 -8.08 12.90
N VAL A 153 -0.31 -8.69 11.95
CA VAL A 153 -1.30 -8.05 11.09
C VAL A 153 -2.56 -8.91 11.05
N MET A 154 -3.72 -8.26 10.93
CA MET A 154 -5.00 -8.95 10.85
C MET A 154 -5.51 -8.95 9.42
N ILE A 155 -5.74 -10.13 8.88
CA ILE A 155 -6.43 -10.34 7.62
C ILE A 155 -7.88 -10.72 7.94
N TYR A 156 -8.80 -9.78 7.78
CA TYR A 156 -10.21 -9.98 8.08
C TYR A 156 -10.91 -10.82 7.03
N ASP A 157 -10.46 -10.70 5.78
CA ASP A 157 -11.02 -11.41 4.64
C ASP A 157 -9.99 -11.47 3.51
N PHE A 158 -9.89 -12.59 2.82
CA PHE A 158 -9.04 -12.78 1.66
C PHE A 158 -9.73 -13.70 0.65
N ASN A 159 -10.22 -13.14 -0.42
CA ASN A 159 -10.97 -13.85 -1.44
C ASN A 159 -10.23 -13.83 -2.77
N ILE A 160 -10.15 -15.00 -3.40
CA ILE A 160 -9.78 -15.10 -4.81
C ILE A 160 -11.01 -14.79 -5.63
N THR A 161 -10.92 -13.80 -6.50
CA THR A 161 -12.04 -13.35 -7.34
C THR A 161 -12.01 -13.96 -8.74
N LYS A 162 -10.80 -14.36 -9.21
CA LYS A 162 -10.61 -15.01 -10.51
C LYS A 162 -9.26 -15.71 -10.53
N ILE A 163 -9.19 -16.86 -11.21
CA ILE A 163 -7.95 -17.60 -11.49
C ILE A 163 -7.82 -17.72 -13.01
N GLU A 164 -6.76 -17.14 -13.57
CA GLU A 164 -6.37 -17.22 -14.97
C GLU A 164 -4.86 -17.40 -15.04
N LEU A 165 -4.39 -18.60 -14.67
CA LEU A 165 -2.95 -18.85 -14.55
C LEU A 165 -2.16 -18.31 -15.75
N PRO A 166 -1.07 -17.57 -15.47
CA PRO A 166 -0.41 -17.40 -14.18
C PRO A 166 -1.00 -16.27 -13.29
N GLU A 167 -2.02 -15.53 -13.73
CA GLU A 167 -2.62 -14.42 -12.98
C GLU A 167 -3.71 -14.91 -12.03
N ILE A 168 -3.63 -14.47 -10.76
CA ILE A 168 -4.60 -14.77 -9.72
C ILE A 168 -5.10 -13.44 -9.13
N TYR A 169 -6.38 -13.18 -9.30
CA TYR A 169 -7.02 -11.94 -8.84
C TYR A 169 -7.60 -12.11 -7.46
N PHE A 170 -7.48 -11.09 -6.65
CA PHE A 170 -7.91 -11.15 -5.26
C PHE A 170 -8.60 -9.87 -4.79
N ARG A 171 -9.33 -10.03 -3.70
CA ARG A 171 -9.81 -8.94 -2.83
C ARG A 171 -9.45 -9.29 -1.39
N ILE A 172 -8.73 -8.39 -0.72
CA ILE A 172 -8.30 -8.57 0.66
C ILE A 172 -8.80 -7.42 1.53
N LYS A 173 -9.29 -7.73 2.75
CA LYS A 173 -9.58 -6.77 3.81
C LYS A 173 -8.62 -7.01 4.96
N CYS A 174 -7.85 -6.00 5.34
CA CYS A 174 -6.79 -6.17 6.32
C CYS A 174 -6.62 -4.96 7.23
N SER A 175 -5.85 -5.14 8.31
CA SER A 175 -5.46 -4.07 9.21
C SER A 175 -4.47 -3.10 8.55
N LYS A 176 -4.21 -1.98 9.20
CA LYS A 176 -3.12 -1.08 8.79
C LYS A 176 -1.79 -1.80 8.78
N GLY A 177 -0.95 -1.43 7.82
CA GLY A 177 0.43 -1.90 7.75
C GLY A 177 0.60 -3.30 7.14
N THR A 178 -0.48 -3.92 6.67
CA THR A 178 -0.40 -5.21 5.97
C THR A 178 0.23 -5.04 4.63
#